data_8c11c79b7f506e271ac43f97277820fd
#
_entry.id   8c11c79b7f506e271ac43f97277820fd
#
_cell.length_a   1.000
_cell.length_b   1.000
_cell.length_c   1.000
_cell.angle_alpha   90.00
_cell.angle_beta   90.00
_cell.angle_gamma   90.00
#
_symmetry.space_group_name_H-M   'P 1'
#
loop_
_entity.id
_entity.type
_entity.pdbx_description
1 polymer ?
#
loop_
_entity_poly.entity_id
_entity_poly.type
_entity_poly.pdbx_seq_one_letter_code
_entity_poly.pdbx_strand_id
1 'polypeptide(L)'
;MQERWNDNMKVVIVGGVAGGATAAARIRRLNEQAEIVVFERSGYISYANCGLPYYIGDVITDRSDLTLQTPESFFSRFHVNMKVRHEVTAIHPEKKEVTVKNLETGEEFEESYDKLILSPGAKPTQPRLPGVGLDKLFTLRTVEDTFCIKDYINANHPKSAVLAGGGFIGLELAENLRELGMDVTIVQRPKQLMNPFDADMASFIHNEMRKHGVKLALGHTVEGFEERDGGVDVLLKDEQPLHADMVILAIGVAPETTLAKDAGLELGIKGSIVVNDRMETSISDIYAVGDAVQVKHFVTGQDALISLAGPANKQGRIAADNICGGDSHYTGSQGSSVIKAFDMTAATTGVNETNARK
;
A
#
# COMPACT_ATOMS: atom_id res chain seq x y z
N MET A 1 33.00 0.04 -25.73
CA MET A 1 33.01 -1.41 -25.43
C MET A 1 31.66 -1.70 -24.79
N GLN A 2 30.76 -2.38 -25.49
CA GLN A 2 29.55 -2.91 -24.85
C GLN A 2 30.02 -3.97 -23.88
N GLU A 3 29.90 -3.70 -22.58
CA GLU A 3 30.02 -4.76 -21.57
C GLU A 3 28.96 -5.81 -21.95
N ARG A 4 29.41 -7.03 -22.21
CA ARG A 4 28.54 -8.16 -22.47
C ARG A 4 27.71 -8.37 -21.19
N TRP A 5 26.42 -8.21 -21.33
CA TRP A 5 25.42 -8.56 -20.32
C TRP A 5 25.72 -9.96 -19.81
N ASN A 6 25.65 -10.14 -18.48
CA ASN A 6 25.63 -11.49 -17.91
C ASN A 6 24.28 -12.13 -18.28
N ASP A 7 24.27 -12.94 -19.32
CA ASP A 7 23.06 -13.58 -19.82
C ASP A 7 22.35 -14.40 -18.72
N ASN A 8 23.09 -14.84 -17.69
CA ASN A 8 22.58 -15.62 -16.55
C ASN A 8 22.45 -14.80 -15.25
N MET A 9 22.16 -13.50 -15.36
CA MET A 9 21.96 -12.65 -14.19
C MET A 9 20.80 -13.14 -13.33
N LYS A 10 21.02 -13.25 -12.01
CA LYS A 10 19.99 -13.59 -11.04
C LYS A 10 19.45 -12.33 -10.35
N VAL A 11 18.15 -12.11 -10.48
CA VAL A 11 17.44 -10.99 -9.85
C VAL A 11 16.48 -11.52 -8.80
N VAL A 12 16.68 -11.07 -7.56
CA VAL A 12 15.76 -11.31 -6.46
C VAL A 12 14.90 -10.06 -6.25
N ILE A 13 13.61 -10.24 -6.06
CA ILE A 13 12.64 -9.15 -5.85
C ILE A 13 11.85 -9.43 -4.57
N VAL A 14 11.80 -8.46 -3.68
CA VAL A 14 11.03 -8.51 -2.43
C VAL A 14 9.72 -7.75 -2.63
N GLY A 15 8.60 -8.47 -2.62
CA GLY A 15 7.26 -7.94 -2.86
C GLY A 15 6.77 -8.15 -4.30
N GLY A 16 5.64 -8.84 -4.43
CA GLY A 16 5.07 -9.33 -5.70
C GLY A 16 3.88 -8.54 -6.24
N VAL A 17 3.66 -7.27 -5.81
CA VAL A 17 2.52 -6.47 -6.25
C VAL A 17 2.97 -5.42 -7.29
N ALA A 18 2.48 -4.19 -7.27
CA ALA A 18 2.62 -3.22 -8.36
C ALA A 18 4.07 -3.03 -8.86
N GLY A 19 4.97 -2.59 -8.00
CA GLY A 19 6.37 -2.30 -8.38
C GLY A 19 7.14 -3.55 -8.75
N GLY A 20 7.14 -4.56 -7.86
CA GLY A 20 7.91 -5.78 -8.03
C GLY A 20 7.45 -6.65 -9.19
N ALA A 21 6.13 -6.90 -9.32
CA ALA A 21 5.59 -7.66 -10.45
C ALA A 21 5.87 -6.96 -11.79
N THR A 22 5.76 -5.62 -11.83
CA THR A 22 6.09 -4.84 -13.03
C THR A 22 7.58 -4.92 -13.37
N ALA A 23 8.47 -4.82 -12.37
CA ALA A 23 9.90 -4.97 -12.56
C ALA A 23 10.25 -6.37 -13.11
N ALA A 24 9.71 -7.42 -12.48
CA ALA A 24 9.92 -8.81 -12.90
C ALA A 24 9.53 -9.03 -14.38
N ALA A 25 8.32 -8.59 -14.74
CA ALA A 25 7.84 -8.72 -16.12
C ALA A 25 8.67 -7.88 -17.12
N ARG A 26 9.19 -6.72 -16.69
CA ARG A 26 10.02 -5.87 -17.54
C ARG A 26 11.43 -6.45 -17.71
N ILE A 27 12.06 -6.96 -16.66
CA ILE A 27 13.37 -7.62 -16.72
C ILE A 27 13.30 -8.80 -17.71
N ARG A 28 12.28 -9.66 -17.61
CA ARG A 28 12.10 -10.78 -18.53
C ARG A 28 12.02 -10.37 -20.01
N ARG A 29 11.37 -9.25 -20.31
CA ARG A 29 11.30 -8.72 -21.67
C ARG A 29 12.63 -8.18 -22.19
N LEU A 30 13.53 -7.77 -21.31
CA LEU A 30 14.84 -7.22 -21.66
C LEU A 30 15.94 -8.28 -21.64
N ASN A 31 15.81 -9.29 -20.77
CA ASN A 31 16.74 -10.39 -20.63
C ASN A 31 15.96 -11.71 -20.48
N GLU A 32 15.88 -12.49 -21.57
CA GLU A 32 15.16 -13.76 -21.60
C GLU A 32 15.85 -14.85 -20.75
N GLN A 33 17.15 -14.73 -20.50
CA GLN A 33 17.95 -15.72 -19.79
C GLN A 33 18.08 -15.42 -18.28
N ALA A 34 17.67 -14.24 -17.80
CA ALA A 34 17.76 -13.89 -16.39
C ALA A 34 16.99 -14.88 -15.52
N GLU A 35 17.57 -15.31 -14.42
CA GLU A 35 16.86 -15.99 -13.34
C GLU A 35 16.15 -14.93 -12.50
N ILE A 36 14.81 -15.00 -12.40
CA ILE A 36 14.02 -14.02 -11.68
C ILE A 36 13.19 -14.74 -10.62
N VAL A 37 13.46 -14.41 -9.35
CA VAL A 37 12.73 -14.92 -8.19
C VAL A 37 12.08 -13.78 -7.44
N VAL A 38 10.81 -13.90 -7.15
CA VAL A 38 10.05 -12.92 -6.37
C VAL A 38 9.54 -13.56 -5.09
N PHE A 39 9.86 -12.98 -3.95
CA PHE A 39 9.36 -13.37 -2.65
C PHE A 39 8.23 -12.45 -2.20
N GLU A 40 7.07 -13.03 -1.94
CA GLU A 40 5.88 -12.33 -1.46
C GLU A 40 5.39 -12.99 -0.17
N ARG A 41 5.32 -12.22 0.91
CA ARG A 41 4.90 -12.74 2.23
C ARG A 41 3.41 -13.08 2.29
N SER A 42 2.56 -12.37 1.51
CA SER A 42 1.14 -12.70 1.38
C SER A 42 0.92 -13.93 0.49
N GLY A 43 -0.32 -14.40 0.42
CA GLY A 43 -0.71 -15.47 -0.50
C GLY A 43 -1.00 -14.99 -1.91
N TYR A 44 -0.83 -13.69 -2.21
CA TYR A 44 -1.35 -13.08 -3.43
C TYR A 44 -0.32 -12.17 -4.10
N ILE A 45 -0.27 -12.22 -5.42
CA ILE A 45 0.58 -11.36 -6.25
C ILE A 45 -0.29 -10.52 -7.19
N SER A 46 0.24 -9.39 -7.65
CA SER A 46 -0.37 -8.57 -8.72
C SER A 46 -1.88 -8.37 -8.56
N TYR A 47 -2.34 -8.16 -7.35
CA TYR A 47 -3.76 -7.96 -7.07
C TYR A 47 -4.19 -6.50 -7.20
N ALA A 48 -5.52 -6.30 -7.35
CA ALA A 48 -6.15 -4.99 -7.52
C ALA A 48 -6.33 -4.29 -6.16
N ASN A 49 -5.30 -3.60 -5.65
CA ASN A 49 -5.36 -2.87 -4.38
C ASN A 49 -6.58 -1.95 -4.25
N CYS A 50 -6.91 -1.23 -5.33
CA CYS A 50 -8.07 -0.34 -5.34
C CYS A 50 -9.42 -1.10 -5.40
N GLY A 51 -9.42 -2.40 -5.65
CA GLY A 51 -10.61 -3.25 -5.65
C GLY A 51 -11.01 -3.74 -4.25
N LEU A 52 -10.10 -3.68 -3.28
CA LEU A 52 -10.30 -4.26 -1.95
C LEU A 52 -11.55 -3.72 -1.23
N PRO A 53 -11.78 -2.39 -1.14
CA PRO A 53 -13.01 -1.85 -0.56
C PRO A 53 -14.27 -2.28 -1.31
N TYR A 54 -14.20 -2.39 -2.63
CA TYR A 54 -15.32 -2.74 -3.50
C TYR A 54 -15.71 -4.22 -3.40
N TYR A 55 -14.75 -5.09 -3.07
CA TYR A 55 -15.05 -6.48 -2.72
C TYR A 55 -15.77 -6.58 -1.36
N ILE A 56 -15.37 -5.78 -0.39
CA ILE A 56 -16.07 -5.71 0.91
C ILE A 56 -17.53 -5.31 0.70
N GLY A 57 -17.80 -4.35 -0.20
CA GLY A 57 -19.13 -3.81 -0.52
C GLY A 57 -19.96 -4.61 -1.52
N ASP A 58 -19.54 -5.82 -1.92
CA ASP A 58 -20.23 -6.66 -2.94
C ASP A 58 -20.32 -6.03 -4.34
N VAL A 59 -19.54 -4.99 -4.65
CA VAL A 59 -19.40 -4.47 -6.02
C VAL A 59 -18.55 -5.43 -6.86
N ILE A 60 -17.48 -5.97 -6.28
CA ILE A 60 -16.73 -7.11 -6.81
C ILE A 60 -17.19 -8.33 -6.03
N THR A 61 -17.75 -9.31 -6.71
CA THR A 61 -18.36 -10.49 -6.06
C THR A 61 -17.50 -11.74 -6.15
N ASP A 62 -16.64 -11.84 -7.16
CA ASP A 62 -15.75 -12.99 -7.34
C ASP A 62 -14.35 -12.67 -6.77
N ARG A 63 -13.84 -13.58 -5.91
CA ARG A 63 -12.48 -13.48 -5.35
C ARG A 63 -11.40 -13.45 -6.44
N SER A 64 -11.62 -14.14 -7.55
CA SER A 64 -10.68 -14.18 -8.67
C SER A 64 -10.52 -12.82 -9.35
N ASP A 65 -11.51 -11.94 -9.27
CA ASP A 65 -11.43 -10.59 -9.86
C ASP A 65 -10.50 -9.65 -9.08
N LEU A 66 -10.20 -9.97 -7.82
CA LEU A 66 -9.18 -9.26 -7.03
C LEU A 66 -7.76 -9.70 -7.41
N THR A 67 -7.59 -10.98 -7.75
CA THR A 67 -6.29 -11.61 -7.99
C THR A 67 -6.04 -11.75 -9.49
N LEU A 68 -5.58 -10.68 -10.14
CA LEU A 68 -5.38 -10.61 -11.59
C LEU A 68 -4.42 -11.66 -12.13
N GLN A 69 -3.49 -12.13 -11.31
CA GLN A 69 -2.51 -13.15 -11.65
C GLN A 69 -2.30 -14.10 -10.47
N THR A 70 -2.09 -15.38 -10.78
CA THR A 70 -1.55 -16.37 -9.83
C THR A 70 -0.07 -16.61 -10.09
N PRO A 71 0.69 -17.20 -9.15
CA PRO A 71 2.07 -17.60 -9.40
C PRO A 71 2.24 -18.43 -10.67
N GLU A 72 1.32 -19.37 -10.91
CA GLU A 72 1.34 -20.27 -12.08
C GLU A 72 1.07 -19.51 -13.38
N SER A 73 0.08 -18.62 -13.39
CA SER A 73 -0.24 -17.80 -14.57
C SER A 73 0.89 -16.82 -14.88
N PHE A 74 1.52 -16.26 -13.86
CA PHE A 74 2.67 -15.36 -14.02
C PHE A 74 3.90 -16.11 -14.53
N PHE A 75 4.17 -17.31 -14.00
CA PHE A 75 5.24 -18.19 -14.50
C PHE A 75 5.00 -18.60 -15.97
N SER A 76 3.79 -19.05 -16.29
CA SER A 76 3.43 -19.44 -17.67
C SER A 76 3.66 -18.30 -18.68
N ARG A 77 3.38 -17.06 -18.26
CA ARG A 77 3.48 -15.89 -19.14
C ARG A 77 4.88 -15.28 -19.21
N PHE A 78 5.59 -15.26 -18.10
CA PHE A 78 6.84 -14.51 -17.95
C PHE A 78 8.04 -15.35 -17.53
N HIS A 79 7.88 -16.65 -17.23
CA HIS A 79 8.93 -17.50 -16.66
C HIS A 79 9.62 -16.87 -15.44
N VAL A 80 8.82 -16.25 -14.56
CA VAL A 80 9.24 -15.67 -13.29
C VAL A 80 8.75 -16.54 -12.15
N ASN A 81 9.65 -16.91 -11.24
CA ASN A 81 9.32 -17.72 -10.08
C ASN A 81 8.75 -16.83 -8.97
N MET A 82 7.42 -16.83 -8.80
CA MET A 82 6.71 -16.10 -7.76
C MET A 82 6.49 -17.01 -6.55
N LYS A 83 7.26 -16.80 -5.48
CA LYS A 83 7.14 -17.56 -4.23
C LYS A 83 6.28 -16.77 -3.24
N VAL A 84 5.00 -17.11 -3.16
CA VAL A 84 4.05 -16.57 -2.15
C VAL A 84 4.26 -17.29 -0.81
N ARG A 85 3.80 -16.69 0.31
CA ARG A 85 4.03 -17.19 1.67
C ARG A 85 5.51 -17.34 2.00
N HIS A 86 6.35 -16.54 1.36
CA HIS A 86 7.79 -16.48 1.62
C HIS A 86 8.17 -15.05 2.00
N GLU A 87 8.67 -14.88 3.20
CA GLU A 87 9.08 -13.58 3.73
C GLU A 87 10.60 -13.47 3.73
N VAL A 88 11.13 -12.42 3.10
CA VAL A 88 12.52 -12.05 3.27
C VAL A 88 12.66 -11.40 4.64
N THR A 89 13.47 -12.02 5.51
CA THR A 89 13.65 -11.59 6.90
C THR A 89 14.94 -10.80 7.12
N ALA A 90 15.96 -11.00 6.26
CA ALA A 90 17.21 -10.24 6.31
C ALA A 90 17.82 -10.06 4.92
N ILE A 91 18.66 -9.04 4.78
CA ILE A 91 19.47 -8.77 3.58
C ILE A 91 20.93 -8.74 4.03
N HIS A 92 21.80 -9.45 3.33
CA HIS A 92 23.24 -9.53 3.55
C HIS A 92 24.00 -8.95 2.35
N PRO A 93 24.15 -7.62 2.25
CA PRO A 93 24.69 -6.97 1.06
C PRO A 93 26.09 -7.44 0.68
N GLU A 94 26.93 -7.67 1.67
CA GLU A 94 28.34 -8.10 1.48
C GLU A 94 28.46 -9.49 0.85
N LYS A 95 27.46 -10.34 1.09
CA LYS A 95 27.41 -11.70 0.51
C LYS A 95 26.55 -11.75 -0.75
N LYS A 96 25.77 -10.70 -1.03
CA LYS A 96 24.71 -10.67 -2.02
C LYS A 96 23.70 -11.81 -1.81
N GLU A 97 23.19 -11.94 -0.59
CA GLU A 97 22.23 -12.95 -0.18
C GLU A 97 21.07 -12.30 0.60
N VAL A 98 19.93 -12.96 0.57
CA VAL A 98 18.79 -12.65 1.44
C VAL A 98 18.39 -13.89 2.21
N THR A 99 18.04 -13.73 3.50
CA THR A 99 17.43 -14.81 4.29
C THR A 99 15.94 -14.82 4.02
N VAL A 100 15.41 -15.96 3.68
CA VAL A 100 14.00 -16.16 3.35
C VAL A 100 13.37 -17.18 4.28
N LYS A 101 12.20 -16.86 4.81
CA LYS A 101 11.40 -17.76 5.62
C LYS A 101 10.15 -18.20 4.86
N ASN A 102 9.98 -19.51 4.71
CA ASN A 102 8.71 -20.08 4.27
C ASN A 102 7.71 -20.00 5.43
N LEU A 103 6.64 -19.22 5.28
CA LEU A 103 5.65 -18.99 6.35
C LEU A 103 4.70 -20.19 6.58
N GLU A 104 4.67 -21.15 5.67
CA GLU A 104 3.86 -22.37 5.82
C GLU A 104 4.60 -23.47 6.57
N THR A 105 5.90 -23.66 6.27
CA THR A 105 6.72 -24.72 6.88
C THR A 105 7.57 -24.22 8.04
N GLY A 106 7.84 -22.92 8.11
CA GLY A 106 8.76 -22.32 9.06
C GLY A 106 10.23 -22.48 8.68
N GLU A 107 10.52 -23.11 7.54
CA GLU A 107 11.89 -23.29 7.04
C GLU A 107 12.53 -21.96 6.65
N GLU A 108 13.81 -21.79 7.01
CA GLU A 108 14.61 -20.63 6.60
C GLU A 108 15.74 -21.09 5.68
N PHE A 109 16.03 -20.32 4.64
CA PHE A 109 17.11 -20.56 3.68
C PHE A 109 17.69 -19.26 3.15
N GLU A 110 18.90 -19.34 2.60
CA GLU A 110 19.56 -18.21 1.94
C GLU A 110 19.30 -18.26 0.42
N GLU A 111 19.03 -17.11 -0.18
CA GLU A 111 18.88 -16.95 -1.63
C GLU A 111 19.88 -15.90 -2.12
N SER A 112 20.76 -16.27 -3.05
CA SER A 112 21.75 -15.37 -3.62
C SER A 112 21.18 -14.52 -4.75
N TYR A 113 21.76 -13.34 -4.99
CA TYR A 113 21.38 -12.44 -6.08
C TYR A 113 22.58 -11.74 -6.72
N ASP A 114 22.46 -11.41 -8.00
CA ASP A 114 23.34 -10.42 -8.65
C ASP A 114 22.76 -9.01 -8.46
N LYS A 115 21.42 -8.89 -8.55
CA LYS A 115 20.66 -7.66 -8.33
C LYS A 115 19.46 -7.91 -7.42
N LEU A 116 19.18 -6.98 -6.52
CA LEU A 116 18.04 -7.02 -5.59
C LEU A 116 17.12 -5.84 -5.82
N ILE A 117 15.81 -6.08 -5.88
CA ILE A 117 14.79 -5.03 -5.91
C ILE A 117 13.95 -5.13 -4.63
N LEU A 118 13.88 -4.04 -3.88
CA LEU A 118 13.01 -3.90 -2.74
C LEU A 118 11.70 -3.20 -3.16
N SER A 119 10.60 -3.92 -3.07
CA SER A 119 9.23 -3.42 -3.31
C SER A 119 8.29 -3.81 -2.18
N PRO A 120 8.68 -3.60 -0.90
CA PRO A 120 7.94 -4.10 0.25
C PRO A 120 6.63 -3.32 0.50
N GLY A 121 6.43 -2.20 -0.21
CA GLY A 121 5.25 -1.38 -0.09
C GLY A 121 5.18 -0.58 1.22
N ALA A 122 3.98 -0.47 1.76
CA ALA A 122 3.69 0.24 2.99
C ALA A 122 2.80 -0.61 3.90
N LYS A 123 2.84 -0.35 5.19
CA LYS A 123 1.98 -0.97 6.21
C LYS A 123 0.99 0.05 6.77
N PRO A 124 -0.20 -0.39 7.22
CA PRO A 124 -1.14 0.48 7.91
C PRO A 124 -0.47 1.13 9.12
N THR A 125 -0.70 2.42 9.29
CA THR A 125 -0.27 3.10 10.52
C THR A 125 -1.14 2.60 11.67
N GLN A 126 -0.51 2.01 12.67
CA GLN A 126 -1.18 1.66 13.93
C GLN A 126 -0.84 2.70 15.00
N PRO A 127 -1.83 3.40 15.54
CA PRO A 127 -1.59 4.36 16.61
C PRO A 127 -1.22 3.60 17.89
N ARG A 128 -0.39 4.20 18.75
CA ARG A 128 -0.11 3.67 20.08
C ARG A 128 -1.20 4.12 21.04
N LEU A 129 -2.40 3.58 20.87
CA LEU A 129 -3.57 3.90 21.67
C LEU A 129 -4.07 2.66 22.42
N PRO A 130 -4.71 2.83 23.59
CA PRO A 130 -5.38 1.74 24.27
C PRO A 130 -6.42 1.06 23.35
N GLY A 131 -6.54 -0.26 23.44
CA GLY A 131 -7.53 -1.04 22.68
C GLY A 131 -7.19 -1.30 21.20
N VAL A 132 -6.03 -0.88 20.69
CA VAL A 132 -5.55 -1.30 19.38
C VAL A 132 -5.19 -2.78 19.44
N GLY A 133 -6.01 -3.62 18.81
CA GLY A 133 -5.87 -5.10 18.87
C GLY A 133 -7.12 -5.82 19.33
N LEU A 134 -8.21 -5.09 19.55
CA LEU A 134 -9.53 -5.71 19.75
C LEU A 134 -9.96 -6.45 18.48
N ASP A 135 -10.63 -7.59 18.62
CA ASP A 135 -11.05 -8.46 17.51
C ASP A 135 -11.97 -7.79 16.46
N LYS A 136 -12.62 -6.69 16.85
CA LYS A 136 -13.54 -5.91 16.00
C LYS A 136 -12.90 -4.64 15.42
N LEU A 137 -11.59 -4.51 15.59
CA LEU A 137 -10.80 -3.40 15.08
C LEU A 137 -9.93 -3.87 13.91
N PHE A 138 -10.23 -3.40 12.73
CA PHE A 138 -9.62 -3.84 11.48
C PHE A 138 -8.72 -2.78 10.87
N THR A 139 -7.81 -3.23 10.01
CA THR A 139 -7.10 -2.41 9.03
C THR A 139 -7.33 -2.99 7.64
N LEU A 140 -7.18 -2.19 6.58
CA LEU A 140 -7.31 -2.65 5.21
C LEU A 140 -6.06 -2.31 4.41
N ARG A 141 -5.32 -3.34 3.97
CA ARG A 141 -4.13 -3.20 3.12
C ARG A 141 -3.93 -4.36 2.16
N THR A 142 -4.27 -5.58 2.55
CA THR A 142 -4.02 -6.81 1.82
C THR A 142 -5.31 -7.52 1.42
N VAL A 143 -5.18 -8.53 0.57
CA VAL A 143 -6.32 -9.40 0.21
C VAL A 143 -6.80 -10.16 1.44
N GLU A 144 -5.89 -10.59 2.31
CA GLU A 144 -6.22 -11.26 3.58
C GLU A 144 -7.03 -10.36 4.51
N ASP A 145 -6.63 -9.09 4.66
CA ASP A 145 -7.40 -8.11 5.45
C ASP A 145 -8.82 -7.98 4.90
N THR A 146 -8.94 -7.92 3.57
CA THR A 146 -10.22 -7.80 2.87
C THR A 146 -11.13 -8.98 3.17
N PHE A 147 -10.60 -10.20 3.09
CA PHE A 147 -11.37 -11.41 3.40
C PHE A 147 -11.74 -11.47 4.87
N CYS A 148 -10.82 -11.12 5.78
CA CYS A 148 -11.10 -11.05 7.20
C CYS A 148 -12.27 -10.10 7.52
N ILE A 149 -12.26 -8.89 6.95
CA ILE A 149 -13.35 -7.92 7.10
C ILE A 149 -14.65 -8.46 6.51
N LYS A 150 -14.60 -9.01 5.28
CA LYS A 150 -15.79 -9.53 4.60
C LYS A 150 -16.40 -10.72 5.33
N ASP A 151 -15.57 -11.65 5.79
CA ASP A 151 -16.02 -12.82 6.55
C ASP A 151 -16.63 -12.40 7.90
N TYR A 152 -16.04 -11.39 8.58
CA TYR A 152 -16.62 -10.81 9.79
C TYR A 152 -18.01 -10.21 9.52
N ILE A 153 -18.17 -9.42 8.46
CA ILE A 153 -19.46 -8.82 8.06
C ILE A 153 -20.50 -9.91 7.80
N ASN A 154 -20.12 -10.93 7.06
CA ASN A 154 -21.03 -12.03 6.71
C ASN A 154 -21.46 -12.87 7.92
N ALA A 155 -20.55 -13.08 8.87
CA ALA A 155 -20.83 -13.90 10.05
C ALA A 155 -21.62 -13.14 11.15
N ASN A 156 -21.35 -11.84 11.32
CA ASN A 156 -21.85 -11.06 12.46
C ASN A 156 -22.95 -10.07 12.09
N HIS A 157 -23.13 -9.77 10.80
CA HIS A 157 -24.13 -8.83 10.29
C HIS A 157 -24.14 -7.48 11.04
N PRO A 158 -22.97 -6.80 11.16
CA PRO A 158 -22.86 -5.53 11.88
C PRO A 158 -23.80 -4.48 11.26
N LYS A 159 -24.40 -3.66 12.13
CA LYS A 159 -25.34 -2.59 11.73
C LYS A 159 -24.66 -1.23 11.68
N SER A 160 -23.52 -1.11 12.34
CA SER A 160 -22.79 0.16 12.44
C SER A 160 -21.28 -0.03 12.33
N ALA A 161 -20.62 0.95 11.71
CA ALA A 161 -19.17 1.00 11.59
C ALA A 161 -18.62 2.41 11.87
N VAL A 162 -17.51 2.49 12.57
CA VAL A 162 -16.71 3.71 12.68
C VAL A 162 -15.44 3.54 11.85
N LEU A 163 -15.19 4.49 10.96
CA LEU A 163 -13.96 4.59 10.18
C LEU A 163 -13.07 5.68 10.78
N ALA A 164 -11.95 5.28 11.36
CA ALA A 164 -10.96 6.23 11.86
C ALA A 164 -10.01 6.63 10.73
N GLY A 165 -10.28 7.79 10.10
CA GLY A 165 -9.53 8.34 8.98
C GLY A 165 -10.40 8.61 7.75
N GLY A 166 -10.29 9.82 7.21
CA GLY A 166 -11.06 10.32 6.07
C GLY A 166 -10.20 10.55 4.81
N GLY A 167 -9.27 9.62 4.54
CA GLY A 167 -8.51 9.55 3.29
C GLY A 167 -9.20 8.66 2.25
N PHE A 168 -8.47 8.26 1.20
CA PHE A 168 -8.99 7.42 0.11
C PHE A 168 -9.67 6.14 0.62
N ILE A 169 -8.95 5.33 1.39
CA ILE A 169 -9.47 4.05 1.92
C ILE A 169 -10.71 4.28 2.80
N GLY A 170 -10.68 5.32 3.64
CA GLY A 170 -11.81 5.62 4.53
C GLY A 170 -13.08 6.02 3.76
N LEU A 171 -12.96 6.79 2.68
CA LEU A 171 -14.11 7.18 1.87
C LEU A 171 -14.66 6.00 1.06
N GLU A 172 -13.79 5.23 0.41
CA GLU A 172 -14.20 4.04 -0.35
C GLU A 172 -14.88 3.00 0.55
N LEU A 173 -14.36 2.78 1.77
CA LEU A 173 -15.01 1.91 2.75
C LEU A 173 -16.35 2.49 3.21
N ALA A 174 -16.43 3.81 3.43
CA ALA A 174 -17.68 4.44 3.88
C ALA A 174 -18.80 4.26 2.84
N GLU A 175 -18.50 4.46 1.55
CA GLU A 175 -19.42 4.18 0.45
C GLU A 175 -19.88 2.72 0.50
N ASN A 176 -18.93 1.79 0.46
CA ASN A 176 -19.22 0.36 0.35
C ASN A 176 -19.99 -0.19 1.56
N LEU A 177 -19.66 0.24 2.79
CA LEU A 177 -20.38 -0.18 3.99
C LEU A 177 -21.78 0.44 4.07
N ARG A 178 -21.96 1.68 3.59
CA ARG A 178 -23.29 2.29 3.47
C ARG A 178 -24.18 1.55 2.47
N GLU A 179 -23.65 1.15 1.33
CA GLU A 179 -24.37 0.35 0.32
C GLU A 179 -24.79 -1.03 0.88
N LEU A 180 -24.03 -1.59 1.81
CA LEU A 180 -24.44 -2.79 2.58
C LEU A 180 -25.50 -2.50 3.66
N GLY A 181 -25.93 -1.24 3.82
CA GLY A 181 -26.99 -0.83 4.75
C GLY A 181 -26.52 -0.51 6.17
N MET A 182 -25.21 -0.39 6.42
CA MET A 182 -24.69 -0.04 7.74
C MET A 182 -24.80 1.47 8.02
N ASP A 183 -24.96 1.81 9.30
CA ASP A 183 -24.73 3.18 9.77
C ASP A 183 -23.24 3.47 9.88
N VAL A 184 -22.72 4.39 9.07
CA VAL A 184 -21.30 4.68 9.00
C VAL A 184 -20.97 6.08 9.56
N THR A 185 -19.96 6.13 10.42
CA THR A 185 -19.39 7.37 10.92
C THR A 185 -17.91 7.44 10.57
N ILE A 186 -17.45 8.52 9.92
CA ILE A 186 -16.02 8.80 9.72
C ILE A 186 -15.57 9.75 10.82
N VAL A 187 -14.53 9.34 11.57
CA VAL A 187 -13.81 10.20 12.51
C VAL A 187 -12.52 10.66 11.87
N GLN A 188 -12.29 11.97 11.87
CA GLN A 188 -11.13 12.57 11.25
C GLN A 188 -10.54 13.68 12.12
N ARG A 189 -9.24 13.61 12.43
CA ARG A 189 -8.54 14.62 13.23
C ARG A 189 -8.49 15.99 12.55
N PRO A 190 -8.14 16.13 11.26
CA PRO A 190 -8.37 17.35 10.52
C PRO A 190 -9.86 17.71 10.43
N LYS A 191 -10.14 19.01 10.22
CA LYS A 191 -11.52 19.52 10.02
C LYS A 191 -12.09 19.23 8.64
N GLN A 192 -11.39 18.44 7.81
CA GLN A 192 -11.83 18.05 6.48
C GLN A 192 -11.44 16.62 6.16
N LEU A 193 -12.19 15.99 5.25
CA LEU A 193 -11.83 14.78 4.55
C LEU A 193 -10.83 15.11 3.44
N MET A 194 -10.11 14.11 2.95
CA MET A 194 -9.29 14.21 1.73
C MET A 194 -8.31 15.39 1.74
N ASN A 195 -7.31 15.36 2.61
CA ASN A 195 -6.26 16.37 2.72
C ASN A 195 -5.55 16.79 1.40
N PRO A 196 -5.50 15.97 0.33
CA PRO A 196 -4.98 16.42 -0.96
C PRO A 196 -5.81 17.53 -1.64
N PHE A 197 -7.06 17.75 -1.22
CA PHE A 197 -7.91 18.82 -1.72
C PHE A 197 -7.85 20.04 -0.81
N ASP A 198 -8.08 21.24 -1.36
CA ASP A 198 -8.32 22.42 -0.55
C ASP A 198 -9.72 22.37 0.09
N ALA A 199 -9.95 23.15 1.15
CA ALA A 199 -11.13 23.02 2.00
C ALA A 199 -12.44 23.29 1.26
N ASP A 200 -12.45 24.21 0.30
CA ASP A 200 -13.59 24.51 -0.55
C ASP A 200 -13.97 23.31 -1.43
N MET A 201 -13.00 22.67 -2.07
CA MET A 201 -13.21 21.47 -2.87
C MET A 201 -13.59 20.27 -2.01
N ALA A 202 -12.95 20.08 -0.84
CA ALA A 202 -13.31 19.03 0.10
C ALA A 202 -14.75 19.16 0.61
N SER A 203 -15.34 20.39 0.62
CA SER A 203 -16.72 20.62 1.03
C SER A 203 -17.75 19.88 0.15
N PHE A 204 -17.48 19.73 -1.14
CA PHE A 204 -18.32 18.95 -2.04
C PHE A 204 -18.34 17.47 -1.64
N ILE A 205 -17.17 16.92 -1.29
CA ILE A 205 -17.04 15.55 -0.79
C ILE A 205 -17.80 15.39 0.53
N HIS A 206 -17.70 16.35 1.46
CA HIS A 206 -18.46 16.33 2.72
C HIS A 206 -19.97 16.30 2.48
N ASN A 207 -20.44 17.10 1.53
CA ASN A 207 -21.88 17.18 1.22
C ASN A 207 -22.37 15.87 0.59
N GLU A 208 -21.59 15.27 -0.31
CA GLU A 208 -21.93 14.01 -0.94
C GLU A 208 -21.99 12.86 0.09
N MET A 209 -21.00 12.77 0.97
CA MET A 209 -21.00 11.78 2.05
C MET A 209 -22.23 11.93 2.97
N ARG A 210 -22.57 13.15 3.38
CA ARG A 210 -23.77 13.42 4.21
C ARG A 210 -25.07 13.13 3.49
N LYS A 211 -25.18 13.45 2.21
CA LYS A 211 -26.34 13.14 1.36
C LYS A 211 -26.66 11.65 1.36
N HIS A 212 -25.63 10.81 1.39
CA HIS A 212 -25.75 9.35 1.46
C HIS A 212 -25.77 8.79 2.89
N GLY A 213 -25.95 9.64 3.90
CA GLY A 213 -26.16 9.25 5.29
C GLY A 213 -24.89 8.89 6.07
N VAL A 214 -23.70 9.22 5.55
CA VAL A 214 -22.46 9.08 6.31
C VAL A 214 -22.35 10.21 7.33
N LYS A 215 -22.16 9.87 8.60
CA LYS A 215 -21.91 10.82 9.69
C LYS A 215 -20.43 11.24 9.68
N LEU A 216 -20.16 12.54 9.82
CA LEU A 216 -18.81 13.09 9.80
C LEU A 216 -18.46 13.73 11.15
N ALA A 217 -17.59 13.11 11.91
CA ALA A 217 -16.96 13.63 13.13
C ALA A 217 -15.60 14.23 12.78
N LEU A 218 -15.59 15.45 12.24
CA LEU A 218 -14.39 16.16 11.78
C LEU A 218 -13.81 17.04 12.89
N GLY A 219 -12.49 17.11 12.99
CA GLY A 219 -11.79 17.86 14.02
C GLY A 219 -11.66 17.11 15.36
N HIS A 220 -12.02 15.81 15.39
CA HIS A 220 -11.98 14.98 16.60
C HIS A 220 -10.77 14.05 16.60
N THR A 221 -10.12 13.93 17.75
CA THR A 221 -8.96 13.05 17.95
C THR A 221 -9.41 11.80 18.70
N VAL A 222 -9.08 10.64 18.13
CA VAL A 222 -9.28 9.34 18.79
C VAL A 222 -8.20 9.16 19.85
N GLU A 223 -8.58 8.79 21.07
CA GLU A 223 -7.68 8.54 22.20
C GLU A 223 -7.62 7.07 22.61
N GLY A 224 -8.53 6.23 22.14
CA GLY A 224 -8.53 4.80 22.43
C GLY A 224 -9.76 4.09 21.92
N PHE A 225 -9.83 2.79 22.24
CA PHE A 225 -10.92 1.89 21.88
C PHE A 225 -11.22 1.01 23.09
N GLU A 226 -12.48 0.81 23.39
CA GLU A 226 -12.94 -0.07 24.48
C GLU A 226 -14.04 -0.99 23.99
N GLU A 227 -13.97 -2.27 24.35
CA GLU A 227 -15.05 -3.20 24.05
C GLU A 227 -16.21 -2.93 25.01
N ARG A 228 -17.43 -2.76 24.45
CA ARG A 228 -18.62 -2.46 25.20
C ARG A 228 -19.87 -2.97 24.50
N ASP A 229 -20.79 -3.56 25.26
CA ASP A 229 -22.12 -3.97 24.81
C ASP A 229 -22.15 -4.76 23.50
N GLY A 230 -21.11 -5.60 23.29
CA GLY A 230 -20.98 -6.39 22.09
C GLY A 230 -20.41 -5.65 20.87
N GLY A 231 -20.06 -4.36 21.00
CA GLY A 231 -19.41 -3.51 20.02
C GLY A 231 -18.12 -2.90 20.54
N VAL A 232 -17.73 -1.78 19.95
CA VAL A 232 -16.53 -1.00 20.29
C VAL A 232 -16.90 0.46 20.49
N ASP A 233 -16.55 1.02 21.63
CA ASP A 233 -16.55 2.46 21.88
C ASP A 233 -15.26 3.09 21.39
N VAL A 234 -15.35 4.00 20.45
CA VAL A 234 -14.25 4.83 19.97
C VAL A 234 -14.17 6.08 20.88
N LEU A 235 -13.15 6.12 21.72
CA LEU A 235 -12.95 7.21 22.68
C LEU A 235 -12.42 8.44 21.95
N LEU A 236 -13.12 9.55 22.11
CA LEU A 236 -12.76 10.83 21.52
C LEU A 236 -12.30 11.80 22.59
N LYS A 237 -11.33 12.64 22.25
CA LYS A 237 -10.84 13.68 23.12
C LYS A 237 -11.94 14.72 23.39
N ASP A 238 -12.25 14.94 24.69
CA ASP A 238 -13.20 15.95 25.17
C ASP A 238 -14.65 15.79 24.63
N GLU A 239 -15.03 14.58 24.15
CA GLU A 239 -16.34 14.28 23.54
C GLU A 239 -16.88 12.93 24.06
N GLN A 240 -18.16 12.68 23.81
CA GLN A 240 -18.75 11.37 24.09
C GLN A 240 -18.19 10.31 23.14
N PRO A 241 -17.99 9.08 23.62
CA PRO A 241 -17.56 7.96 22.76
C PRO A 241 -18.56 7.71 21.61
N LEU A 242 -18.04 7.23 20.50
CA LEU A 242 -18.84 6.71 19.39
C LEU A 242 -18.90 5.20 19.47
N HIS A 243 -20.09 4.65 19.67
CA HIS A 243 -20.32 3.20 19.70
C HIS A 243 -20.56 2.68 18.28
N ALA A 244 -19.94 1.52 17.95
CA ALA A 244 -20.19 0.79 16.71
C ALA A 244 -19.94 -0.71 16.87
N ASP A 245 -20.54 -1.51 15.99
CA ASP A 245 -20.36 -2.97 15.96
C ASP A 245 -18.96 -3.36 15.47
N MET A 246 -18.35 -2.50 14.65
CA MET A 246 -16.97 -2.68 14.15
C MET A 246 -16.28 -1.34 13.89
N VAL A 247 -14.95 -1.36 13.91
CA VAL A 247 -14.11 -0.20 13.63
C VAL A 247 -13.06 -0.55 12.58
N ILE A 248 -12.82 0.35 11.62
CA ILE A 248 -11.71 0.20 10.67
C ILE A 248 -10.76 1.40 10.78
N LEU A 249 -9.48 1.12 11.01
CA LEU A 249 -8.43 2.12 11.06
C LEU A 249 -7.93 2.44 9.64
N ALA A 250 -8.26 3.63 9.15
CA ALA A 250 -7.85 4.15 7.85
C ALA A 250 -7.01 5.44 7.99
N ILE A 251 -6.17 5.52 9.05
CA ILE A 251 -5.39 6.72 9.42
C ILE A 251 -4.13 6.95 8.60
N GLY A 252 -3.96 6.19 7.54
CA GLY A 252 -2.84 6.27 6.59
C GLY A 252 -1.89 5.08 6.68
N VAL A 253 -0.82 5.18 5.90
CA VAL A 253 0.19 4.13 5.78
C VAL A 253 1.59 4.69 6.05
N ALA A 254 2.49 3.83 6.49
CA ALA A 254 3.91 4.12 6.65
C ALA A 254 4.73 3.21 5.73
N PRO A 255 5.84 3.68 5.16
CA PRO A 255 6.75 2.86 4.38
C PRO A 255 7.18 1.60 5.15
N GLU A 256 7.17 0.43 4.50
CA GLU A 256 7.71 -0.78 5.11
C GLU A 256 9.19 -0.88 4.79
N THR A 257 10.03 -0.46 5.74
CA THR A 257 11.46 -0.29 5.51
C THR A 257 12.33 -0.98 6.57
N THR A 258 11.76 -1.91 7.31
CA THR A 258 12.48 -2.67 8.33
C THR A 258 13.71 -3.37 7.74
N LEU A 259 13.53 -4.13 6.65
CA LEU A 259 14.63 -4.79 5.92
C LEU A 259 15.72 -3.80 5.47
N ALA A 260 15.31 -2.68 4.88
CA ALA A 260 16.25 -1.67 4.38
C ALA A 260 17.06 -1.04 5.53
N LYS A 261 16.40 -0.73 6.65
CA LYS A 261 17.04 -0.19 7.85
C LYS A 261 18.06 -1.17 8.43
N ASP A 262 17.68 -2.42 8.59
CA ASP A 262 18.52 -3.45 9.22
C ASP A 262 19.71 -3.83 8.33
N ALA A 263 19.57 -3.70 7.01
CA ALA A 263 20.66 -3.84 6.04
C ALA A 263 21.56 -2.59 5.90
N GLY A 264 21.26 -1.49 6.61
CA GLY A 264 22.07 -0.28 6.59
C GLY A 264 21.84 0.63 5.38
N LEU A 265 20.72 0.49 4.66
CA LEU A 265 20.38 1.41 3.58
C LEU A 265 20.03 2.80 4.13
N GLU A 266 20.35 3.84 3.35
CA GLU A 266 19.98 5.21 3.70
C GLU A 266 18.45 5.39 3.69
N LEU A 267 17.95 5.99 4.79
CA LEU A 267 16.53 6.30 4.96
C LEU A 267 16.32 7.80 5.02
N GLY A 268 15.28 8.28 4.35
CA GLY A 268 14.89 9.67 4.25
C GLY A 268 13.63 10.03 5.01
N ILE A 269 12.78 10.85 4.39
CA ILE A 269 11.56 11.37 5.02
C ILE A 269 10.64 10.24 5.51
N LYS A 270 10.16 10.36 6.75
CA LYS A 270 9.29 9.36 7.39
C LYS A 270 9.84 7.92 7.35
N GLY A 271 11.16 7.76 7.24
CA GLY A 271 11.82 6.47 7.21
C GLY A 271 11.72 5.73 5.87
N SER A 272 11.43 6.42 4.79
CA SER A 272 11.42 5.85 3.43
C SER A 272 12.82 5.56 2.91
N ILE A 273 12.96 4.62 1.99
CA ILE A 273 14.24 4.30 1.35
C ILE A 273 14.64 5.45 0.40
N VAL A 274 15.87 5.96 0.56
CA VAL A 274 16.44 6.94 -0.37
C VAL A 274 16.89 6.22 -1.63
N VAL A 275 16.45 6.72 -2.79
CA VAL A 275 16.87 6.24 -4.10
C VAL A 275 17.23 7.43 -5.00
N ASN A 276 18.14 7.18 -5.93
CA ASN A 276 18.42 8.14 -7.01
C ASN A 276 17.33 8.05 -8.10
N ASP A 277 17.47 8.86 -9.15
CA ASP A 277 16.51 8.86 -10.27
C ASP A 277 16.57 7.59 -11.14
N ARG A 278 17.57 6.73 -10.94
CA ARG A 278 17.68 5.40 -11.55
C ARG A 278 17.08 4.28 -10.68
N MET A 279 16.47 4.63 -9.54
CA MET A 279 15.94 3.74 -8.50
C MET A 279 17.00 2.93 -7.74
N GLU A 280 18.27 3.34 -7.79
CA GLU A 280 19.37 2.73 -7.05
C GLU A 280 19.37 3.26 -5.61
N THR A 281 19.61 2.38 -4.64
CA THR A 281 19.75 2.73 -3.23
C THR A 281 21.18 3.15 -2.89
N SER A 282 21.46 3.43 -1.62
CA SER A 282 22.81 3.74 -1.13
C SER A 282 23.80 2.55 -1.19
N ILE A 283 23.32 1.33 -1.42
CA ILE A 283 24.14 0.12 -1.55
C ILE A 283 24.06 -0.37 -3.00
N SER A 284 25.21 -0.62 -3.59
CA SER A 284 25.34 -1.11 -4.96
C SER A 284 24.55 -2.40 -5.19
N ASP A 285 23.99 -2.57 -6.38
CA ASP A 285 23.21 -3.72 -6.80
C ASP A 285 21.88 -3.90 -6.07
N ILE A 286 21.49 -2.95 -5.22
CA ILE A 286 20.19 -2.92 -4.53
C ILE A 286 19.38 -1.72 -5.03
N TYR A 287 18.19 -2.01 -5.54
CA TYR A 287 17.20 -1.04 -6.04
C TYR A 287 15.98 -1.03 -5.13
N ALA A 288 15.23 0.06 -5.11
CA ALA A 288 13.97 0.10 -4.39
C ALA A 288 12.90 0.87 -5.17
N VAL A 289 11.64 0.41 -5.06
CA VAL A 289 10.50 0.96 -5.80
C VAL A 289 9.20 0.91 -5.00
N GLY A 290 8.20 1.70 -5.40
CA GLY A 290 6.85 1.68 -4.84
C GLY A 290 6.69 2.53 -3.59
N ASP A 291 5.74 2.17 -2.72
CA ASP A 291 5.33 2.99 -1.57
C ASP A 291 6.41 3.14 -0.48
N ALA A 292 7.46 2.32 -0.54
CA ALA A 292 8.55 2.35 0.43
C ALA A 292 9.61 3.42 0.14
N VAL A 293 9.61 4.02 -1.08
CA VAL A 293 10.70 4.91 -1.51
C VAL A 293 10.35 6.38 -1.41
N GLN A 294 11.37 7.21 -1.16
CA GLN A 294 11.34 8.64 -1.30
C GLN A 294 11.55 9.02 -2.77
N VAL A 295 10.74 9.93 -3.28
CA VAL A 295 10.84 10.43 -4.64
C VAL A 295 10.79 11.95 -4.67
N LYS A 296 11.11 12.57 -5.81
CA LYS A 296 10.92 14.00 -6.00
C LYS A 296 9.46 14.29 -6.42
N HIS A 297 8.86 15.27 -5.77
CA HIS A 297 7.59 15.82 -6.24
C HIS A 297 7.87 16.66 -7.49
N PHE A 298 7.25 16.31 -8.62
CA PHE A 298 7.56 16.88 -9.92
C PHE A 298 7.44 18.42 -9.97
N VAL A 299 6.44 18.99 -9.29
CA VAL A 299 6.18 20.44 -9.33
C VAL A 299 7.11 21.21 -8.39
N THR A 300 7.32 20.71 -7.16
CA THR A 300 8.07 21.45 -6.13
C THR A 300 9.55 21.11 -6.09
N GLY A 301 9.96 19.98 -6.69
CA GLY A 301 11.31 19.44 -6.57
C GLY A 301 11.67 18.92 -5.17
N GLN A 302 10.76 19.00 -4.21
CA GLN A 302 10.98 18.54 -2.84
C GLN A 302 10.84 17.01 -2.73
N ASP A 303 11.44 16.45 -1.68
CA ASP A 303 11.26 15.05 -1.34
C ASP A 303 9.83 14.76 -0.91
N ALA A 304 9.27 13.69 -1.45
CA ALA A 304 7.89 13.30 -1.23
C ALA A 304 7.71 11.78 -1.11
N LEU A 305 6.65 11.38 -0.42
CA LEU A 305 6.11 10.02 -0.45
C LEU A 305 4.83 10.05 -1.29
N ILE A 306 4.81 9.29 -2.36
CA ILE A 306 3.68 9.23 -3.29
C ILE A 306 3.27 7.77 -3.48
N SER A 307 2.48 7.28 -2.55
CA SER A 307 2.03 5.89 -2.48
C SER A 307 0.86 5.65 -3.45
N LEU A 308 1.20 5.51 -4.74
CA LEU A 308 0.26 5.29 -5.84
C LEU A 308 0.79 4.21 -6.79
N ALA A 309 -0.11 3.39 -7.34
CA ALA A 309 0.23 2.30 -8.25
C ALA A 309 0.90 2.76 -9.55
N GLY A 310 0.47 3.89 -10.13
CA GLY A 310 1.06 4.46 -11.34
C GLY A 310 2.55 4.78 -11.19
N PRO A 311 2.96 5.56 -10.18
CA PRO A 311 4.36 5.77 -9.80
C PRO A 311 5.12 4.47 -9.55
N ALA A 312 4.59 3.54 -8.74
CA ALA A 312 5.23 2.26 -8.45
C ALA A 312 5.53 1.45 -9.73
N ASN A 313 4.58 1.39 -10.66
CA ASN A 313 4.75 0.71 -11.94
C ASN A 313 5.81 1.38 -12.84
N LYS A 314 5.88 2.72 -12.84
CA LYS A 314 6.92 3.44 -13.58
C LYS A 314 8.30 3.19 -12.98
N GLN A 315 8.42 3.26 -11.67
CA GLN A 315 9.65 2.98 -10.93
C GLN A 315 10.14 1.55 -11.16
N GLY A 316 9.22 0.56 -11.10
CA GLY A 316 9.55 -0.84 -11.42
C GLY A 316 10.14 -1.03 -12.82
N ARG A 317 9.59 -0.33 -13.82
CA ARG A 317 10.15 -0.35 -15.19
C ARG A 317 11.52 0.30 -15.27
N ILE A 318 11.72 1.45 -14.62
CA ILE A 318 12.99 2.18 -14.61
C ILE A 318 14.08 1.35 -13.91
N ALA A 319 13.78 0.77 -12.75
CA ALA A 319 14.71 -0.14 -12.07
C ALA A 319 15.10 -1.32 -12.97
N ALA A 320 14.12 -1.95 -13.63
CA ALA A 320 14.36 -3.05 -14.54
C ALA A 320 15.21 -2.64 -15.77
N ASP A 321 14.92 -1.48 -16.36
CA ASP A 321 15.72 -0.95 -17.48
C ASP A 321 17.19 -0.77 -17.06
N ASN A 322 17.43 -0.17 -15.89
CA ASN A 322 18.78 0.10 -15.39
C ASN A 322 19.52 -1.18 -14.95
N ILE A 323 18.81 -2.12 -14.34
CA ILE A 323 19.34 -3.47 -14.03
C ILE A 323 19.79 -4.17 -15.30
N CYS A 324 19.02 -4.03 -16.37
CA CYS A 324 19.37 -4.54 -17.69
C CYS A 324 20.23 -3.59 -18.52
N GLY A 325 20.95 -2.56 -17.93
CA GLY A 325 21.91 -1.60 -18.42
C GLY A 325 21.39 -0.54 -19.35
N GLY A 326 20.14 -0.30 -19.27
CA GLY A 326 19.57 0.91 -19.82
C GLY A 326 20.03 2.15 -19.04
N ASP A 327 19.59 3.31 -19.51
CA ASP A 327 19.80 4.60 -18.87
C ASP A 327 18.45 5.32 -18.74
N SER A 328 17.60 4.76 -17.89
CA SER A 328 16.24 5.26 -17.63
C SER A 328 16.20 6.06 -16.34
N HIS A 329 15.50 7.19 -16.34
CA HIS A 329 15.43 8.13 -15.22
C HIS A 329 13.98 8.39 -14.78
N TYR A 330 13.76 8.39 -13.49
CA TYR A 330 12.48 8.73 -12.88
C TYR A 330 12.43 10.23 -12.59
N THR A 331 11.57 10.95 -13.29
CA THR A 331 11.43 12.40 -13.17
C THR A 331 10.54 12.87 -12.03
N GLY A 332 10.13 11.97 -11.13
CA GLY A 332 9.21 12.27 -10.05
C GLY A 332 7.73 12.06 -10.41
N SER A 333 6.86 12.51 -9.53
CA SER A 333 5.40 12.41 -9.72
C SER A 333 4.71 13.67 -9.23
N GLN A 334 3.59 14.01 -9.88
CA GLN A 334 2.68 15.08 -9.46
C GLN A 334 1.69 14.62 -8.38
N GLY A 335 1.65 13.32 -8.05
CA GLY A 335 0.67 12.78 -7.12
C GLY A 335 -0.77 12.82 -7.64
N SER A 336 -0.96 12.71 -8.96
CA SER A 336 -2.30 12.71 -9.55
C SER A 336 -3.12 11.55 -9.02
N SER A 337 -4.29 11.84 -8.49
CA SER A 337 -5.19 10.85 -7.89
C SER A 337 -6.64 11.15 -8.20
N VAL A 338 -7.46 10.12 -8.17
CA VAL A 338 -8.91 10.19 -8.37
C VAL A 338 -9.58 9.28 -7.36
N ILE A 339 -10.76 9.70 -6.90
CA ILE A 339 -11.63 8.91 -6.03
C ILE A 339 -13.07 9.04 -6.49
N LYS A 340 -13.82 7.95 -6.43
CA LYS A 340 -15.27 7.93 -6.49
C LYS A 340 -15.80 8.01 -5.05
N ALA A 341 -16.80 8.86 -4.83
CA ALA A 341 -17.54 8.97 -3.58
C ALA A 341 -19.02 9.02 -3.94
N PHE A 342 -19.70 7.89 -3.87
CA PHE A 342 -21.09 7.70 -4.32
C PHE A 342 -21.30 8.16 -5.78
N ASP A 343 -22.08 9.22 -6.00
CA ASP A 343 -22.39 9.74 -7.33
C ASP A 343 -21.32 10.70 -7.85
N MET A 344 -20.34 11.08 -7.02
CA MET A 344 -19.34 12.08 -7.34
C MET A 344 -17.97 11.45 -7.63
N THR A 345 -17.27 12.00 -8.61
CA THR A 345 -15.85 11.74 -8.85
C THR A 345 -15.05 12.99 -8.52
N ALA A 346 -14.04 12.85 -7.67
CA ALA A 346 -13.13 13.91 -7.33
C ALA A 346 -11.70 13.55 -7.75
N ALA A 347 -11.00 14.47 -8.41
CA ALA A 347 -9.63 14.27 -8.88
C ALA A 347 -8.74 15.46 -8.49
N THR A 348 -7.48 15.20 -8.22
CA THR A 348 -6.48 16.22 -7.89
C THR A 348 -5.12 15.87 -8.50
N THR A 349 -4.32 16.90 -8.75
CA THR A 349 -2.96 16.75 -9.25
C THR A 349 -2.09 17.93 -8.82
N GLY A 350 -0.81 17.70 -8.66
CA GLY A 350 0.15 18.75 -8.33
C GLY A 350 0.06 19.21 -6.88
N VAL A 351 -0.05 20.51 -6.68
CA VAL A 351 0.04 21.16 -5.36
C VAL A 351 -1.24 21.91 -5.08
N ASN A 352 -1.87 21.67 -3.93
CA ASN A 352 -2.98 22.47 -3.44
C ASN A 352 -2.48 23.75 -2.75
N GLU A 353 -3.38 24.70 -2.48
CA GLU A 353 -3.03 25.98 -1.86
C GLU A 353 -2.35 25.80 -0.51
N THR A 354 -2.86 24.89 0.32
CA THR A 354 -2.30 24.60 1.65
C THR A 354 -0.84 24.16 1.58
N ASN A 355 -0.47 23.34 0.59
CA ASN A 355 0.89 22.88 0.40
C ASN A 355 1.76 23.90 -0.35
N ALA A 356 1.17 24.72 -1.23
CA ALA A 356 1.88 25.79 -1.93
C ALA A 356 2.32 26.93 -1.00
N ARG A 357 1.63 27.09 0.15
CA ARG A 357 1.97 28.10 1.17
C ARG A 357 3.09 27.68 2.13
N LYS A 358 3.51 26.43 2.12
CA LYS A 358 4.60 25.88 2.95
C LYS A 358 5.95 26.00 2.24
#